data_a273f609210885730016e6d830d0eb10
#
_entry.id   a273f609210885730016e6d830d0eb10
#
_cell.length_a   1.000
_cell.length_b   1.000
_cell.length_c   1.000
_cell.angle_alpha   90.00
_cell.angle_beta   90.00
_cell.angle_gamma   90.00
#
_symmetry.space_group_name_H-M   'P 1'
#
loop_
_entity.id
_entity.type
_entity.pdbx_description
1 polymer ?
#
loop_
_entity_poly.entity_id
_entity_poly.type
_entity_poly.pdbx_seq_one_letter_code
_entity_poly.pdbx_strand_id
1 'polypeptide(L)'
;AVCVVVTVFVPSLEAVGQERSVSLSPKDAPSFEAMGRIGMVFKEGDSDSFAMVIIEGNQPLGDAAHKYYDGLVAQLRADKKHVQSVQDLWGDPLTAAGVQSNDGKAAYVQLSLAGNQGTPLANESVEAVRSIVESTPAPPGIKAYVTGPSALAADMHHSGDRSMARITMVTVAVIFIMLLLVYRSIITVVLLLITVGVELTAARGVVAVLGHSGAIGLTTFAVSLLTSLAIAAGTDYGIFIIGRYQEARQAGEDKEAAYYTMYRGTAHVILGSGLTIAGATFCLSFARMPYFQTLGIPCAVGMLVAVAVALTLGPAVLHVGSRFGLFDPKRLLKVRGWRRVGTVVVRWPLPVLVATCAIALVGLLALPGYKTSYNDRDYLPDFIPANQGYAAADRHFSQARMKPEILMIESDHDMRNPADFLVLDKLAKGIFRVPGISRVQAITRPEGTTMDHTSIPFQISMQNAGQLQTIKYQRDRANDMLKQADEMATTIAVLTRMHSLMAEMASTTHRMVGDTEEMKEITEELRDHVADFDDFWRPIRSYFYW
;
A
#
# COMPACT_ATOMS: atom_id res chain seq x y z
N ALA A 1 11.13 -1.97 36.05
CA ALA A 1 11.04 -0.50 35.99
C ALA A 1 11.42 0.00 34.61
N VAL A 2 12.65 -0.28 34.07
CA VAL A 2 13.10 0.25 32.74
C VAL A 2 12.18 -0.19 31.61
N CYS A 3 11.79 -1.47 31.53
CA CYS A 3 10.86 -1.94 30.48
C CYS A 3 9.51 -1.23 30.53
N VAL A 4 8.97 -0.96 31.71
CA VAL A 4 7.70 -0.24 31.88
C VAL A 4 7.82 1.21 31.43
N VAL A 5 8.92 1.89 31.78
CA VAL A 5 9.18 3.26 31.34
C VAL A 5 9.30 3.33 29.81
N VAL A 6 10.05 2.43 29.21
CA VAL A 6 10.20 2.37 27.75
C VAL A 6 8.85 2.11 27.05
N THR A 7 8.03 1.20 27.58
CA THR A 7 6.70 0.89 26.98
C THR A 7 5.70 2.04 27.10
N VAL A 8 5.86 2.94 28.07
CA VAL A 8 4.95 4.08 28.28
C VAL A 8 5.38 5.30 27.46
N PHE A 9 6.68 5.53 27.29
CA PHE A 9 7.21 6.74 26.66
C PHE A 9 7.65 6.57 25.19
N VAL A 10 7.82 5.33 24.74
CA VAL A 10 8.22 5.06 23.35
C VAL A 10 7.07 4.36 22.61
N PRO A 11 6.72 4.78 21.39
CA PRO A 11 5.73 4.08 20.57
C PRO A 11 6.10 2.61 20.39
N SER A 12 5.10 1.76 20.13
CA SER A 12 5.36 0.34 19.87
C SER A 12 6.36 0.16 18.73
N LEU A 13 7.16 -0.91 18.77
CA LEU A 13 8.15 -1.19 17.73
C LEU A 13 7.50 -1.29 16.34
N GLU A 14 6.26 -1.76 16.26
CA GLU A 14 5.45 -1.80 15.05
C GLU A 14 5.13 -0.40 14.52
N ALA A 15 4.70 0.50 15.41
CA ALA A 15 4.41 1.88 15.05
C ALA A 15 5.68 2.61 14.56
N VAL A 16 6.81 2.43 15.26
CA VAL A 16 8.11 2.97 14.84
C VAL A 16 8.56 2.35 13.50
N GLY A 17 8.32 1.05 13.30
CA GLY A 17 8.62 0.35 12.05
C GLY A 17 7.79 0.85 10.86
N GLN A 18 6.54 1.25 11.11
CA GLN A 18 5.70 1.89 10.09
C GLN A 18 6.15 3.33 9.82
N GLU A 19 6.43 4.11 10.87
CA GLU A 19 6.80 5.52 10.77
C GLU A 19 8.18 5.74 10.15
N ARG A 20 9.13 4.83 10.39
CA ARG A 20 10.52 4.90 9.94
C ARG A 20 10.86 3.85 8.89
N SER A 21 9.86 3.37 8.15
CA SER A 21 10.10 2.38 7.10
C SER A 21 10.98 2.96 5.99
N VAL A 22 11.86 2.13 5.47
CA VAL A 22 12.84 2.48 4.44
C VAL A 22 12.37 1.91 3.11
N SER A 23 12.60 2.64 2.02
CA SER A 23 12.35 2.15 0.66
C SER A 23 13.01 0.79 0.44
N LEU A 24 12.31 -0.10 -0.25
CA LEU A 24 12.82 -1.43 -0.59
C LEU A 24 13.90 -1.37 -1.67
N SER A 25 13.89 -0.34 -2.50
CA SER A 25 14.80 -0.17 -3.63
C SER A 25 16.08 0.54 -3.24
N PRO A 26 17.26 0.09 -3.69
CA PRO A 26 18.52 0.79 -3.52
C PRO A 26 18.48 2.13 -4.27
N LYS A 27 18.79 3.23 -3.60
CA LYS A 27 18.76 4.57 -4.20
C LYS A 27 19.82 4.77 -5.29
N ASP A 28 20.89 3.98 -5.24
CA ASP A 28 22.01 3.98 -6.19
C ASP A 28 21.83 2.99 -7.34
N ALA A 29 20.67 2.37 -7.46
CA ALA A 29 20.38 1.46 -8.57
C ALA A 29 20.13 2.26 -9.86
N PRO A 30 20.76 1.91 -11.00
CA PRO A 30 20.56 2.63 -12.26
C PRO A 30 19.09 2.72 -12.70
N SER A 31 18.30 1.69 -12.42
CA SER A 31 16.87 1.67 -12.68
C SER A 31 16.11 2.68 -11.83
N PHE A 32 16.50 2.84 -10.55
CA PHE A 32 15.88 3.82 -9.64
C PHE A 32 16.23 5.26 -10.05
N GLU A 33 17.49 5.51 -10.43
CA GLU A 33 17.92 6.80 -10.99
C GLU A 33 17.17 7.13 -12.28
N ALA A 34 17.00 6.15 -13.18
CA ALA A 34 16.24 6.32 -14.43
C ALA A 34 14.77 6.66 -14.14
N MET A 35 14.12 5.99 -13.18
CA MET A 35 12.75 6.30 -12.78
C MET A 35 12.63 7.72 -12.23
N GLY A 36 13.54 8.15 -11.39
CA GLY A 36 13.58 9.53 -10.90
C GLY A 36 13.73 10.57 -12.02
N ARG A 37 14.56 10.29 -13.03
CA ARG A 37 14.68 11.13 -14.23
C ARG A 37 13.41 11.15 -15.08
N ILE A 38 12.76 10.01 -15.29
CA ILE A 38 11.46 9.91 -15.96
C ILE A 38 10.45 10.80 -15.24
N GLY A 39 10.35 10.65 -13.92
CA GLY A 39 9.42 11.41 -13.09
C GLY A 39 9.63 12.93 -13.21
N MET A 40 10.88 13.40 -13.20
CA MET A 40 11.20 14.82 -13.35
C MET A 40 10.92 15.35 -14.76
N VAL A 41 11.34 14.63 -15.81
CA VAL A 41 11.23 15.10 -17.20
C VAL A 41 9.77 15.05 -17.67
N PHE A 42 9.04 13.98 -17.37
CA PHE A 42 7.66 13.80 -17.79
C PHE A 42 6.63 14.32 -16.77
N LYS A 43 7.08 14.85 -15.62
CA LYS A 43 6.22 15.34 -14.53
C LYS A 43 5.25 14.25 -14.02
N GLU A 44 5.72 13.02 -13.97
CA GLU A 44 4.95 11.85 -13.54
C GLU A 44 5.14 11.54 -12.05
N GLY A 45 5.98 12.29 -11.35
CA GLY A 45 6.31 12.13 -9.94
C GLY A 45 7.74 11.62 -9.73
N ASP A 46 8.14 11.51 -8.47
CA ASP A 46 9.50 11.16 -8.04
C ASP A 46 9.56 9.82 -7.29
N SER A 47 8.42 9.12 -7.16
CA SER A 47 8.33 7.85 -6.44
C SER A 47 8.50 6.64 -7.38
N ASP A 48 8.94 5.51 -6.78
CA ASP A 48 8.97 4.20 -7.44
C ASP A 48 7.67 3.40 -7.25
N SER A 49 6.64 4.03 -6.69
CA SER A 49 5.36 3.39 -6.42
C SER A 49 4.46 3.41 -7.63
N PHE A 50 4.15 2.22 -8.12
CA PHE A 50 3.35 1.99 -9.30
C PHE A 50 2.17 1.07 -9.02
N ALA A 51 0.98 1.47 -9.43
CA ALA A 51 -0.23 0.66 -9.35
C ALA A 51 -1.01 0.70 -10.66
N MET A 52 -1.90 -0.25 -10.84
CA MET A 52 -2.81 -0.35 -11.97
C MET A 52 -4.23 -0.57 -11.46
N VAL A 53 -5.18 0.07 -12.12
CA VAL A 53 -6.60 -0.29 -11.97
C VAL A 53 -7.04 -1.03 -13.23
N ILE A 54 -7.45 -2.29 -13.04
CA ILE A 54 -7.96 -3.15 -14.10
C ILE A 54 -9.48 -3.05 -14.11
N ILE A 55 -10.06 -2.72 -15.23
CA ILE A 55 -11.51 -2.75 -15.47
C ILE A 55 -11.83 -3.98 -16.30
N GLU A 56 -12.65 -4.86 -15.79
CA GLU A 56 -13.05 -6.12 -16.42
C GLU A 56 -14.56 -6.15 -16.61
N GLY A 57 -15.01 -6.47 -17.82
CA GLY A 57 -16.42 -6.67 -18.16
C GLY A 57 -16.73 -8.11 -18.56
N ASN A 58 -17.95 -8.56 -18.26
CA ASN A 58 -18.44 -9.85 -18.74
C ASN A 58 -18.61 -9.87 -20.28
N GLN A 59 -18.82 -8.70 -20.87
CA GLN A 59 -18.94 -8.45 -22.30
C GLN A 59 -17.92 -7.40 -22.73
N PRO A 60 -17.67 -7.21 -24.03
CA PRO A 60 -16.80 -6.13 -24.51
C PRO A 60 -17.22 -4.78 -23.93
N LEU A 61 -16.22 -4.00 -23.51
CA LEU A 61 -16.40 -2.73 -22.85
C LEU A 61 -16.99 -1.70 -23.82
N GLY A 62 -18.19 -1.21 -23.53
CA GLY A 62 -18.89 -0.19 -24.31
C GLY A 62 -18.94 1.17 -23.62
N ASP A 63 -19.80 2.07 -24.11
CA ASP A 63 -19.91 3.46 -23.63
C ASP A 63 -20.15 3.60 -22.12
N ALA A 64 -20.89 2.69 -21.49
CA ALA A 64 -21.08 2.68 -20.04
C ALA A 64 -19.77 2.45 -19.27
N ALA A 65 -18.90 1.59 -19.80
CA ALA A 65 -17.59 1.33 -19.23
C ALA A 65 -16.65 2.53 -19.42
N HIS A 66 -16.69 3.18 -20.60
CA HIS A 66 -15.93 4.42 -20.83
C HIS A 66 -16.36 5.53 -19.89
N LYS A 67 -17.66 5.75 -19.72
CA LYS A 67 -18.16 6.76 -18.78
C LYS A 67 -17.75 6.48 -17.32
N TYR A 68 -17.77 5.21 -16.93
CA TYR A 68 -17.28 4.78 -15.61
C TYR A 68 -15.78 5.06 -15.47
N TYR A 69 -15.00 4.68 -16.46
CA TYR A 69 -13.56 4.93 -16.53
C TYR A 69 -13.22 6.41 -16.44
N ASP A 70 -13.87 7.25 -17.23
CA ASP A 70 -13.64 8.71 -17.21
C ASP A 70 -13.93 9.31 -15.84
N GLY A 71 -15.03 8.86 -15.19
CA GLY A 71 -15.38 9.27 -13.84
C GLY A 71 -14.35 8.83 -12.80
N LEU A 72 -13.86 7.60 -12.91
CA LEU A 72 -12.83 7.06 -12.05
C LEU A 72 -11.49 7.80 -12.22
N VAL A 73 -11.04 8.02 -13.45
CA VAL A 73 -9.82 8.77 -13.76
C VAL A 73 -9.91 10.21 -13.23
N ALA A 74 -11.06 10.86 -13.35
CA ALA A 74 -11.26 12.20 -12.81
C ALA A 74 -11.09 12.24 -11.29
N GLN A 75 -11.63 11.26 -10.55
CA GLN A 75 -11.48 11.17 -9.10
C GLN A 75 -10.03 10.86 -8.70
N LEU A 76 -9.36 9.94 -9.40
CA LEU A 76 -7.96 9.62 -9.17
C LEU A 76 -7.06 10.84 -9.39
N ARG A 77 -7.30 11.64 -10.43
CA ARG A 77 -6.56 12.88 -10.70
C ARG A 77 -6.84 13.99 -9.66
N ALA A 78 -7.99 13.96 -9.00
CA ALA A 78 -8.34 14.92 -7.96
C ALA A 78 -7.58 14.68 -6.66
N ASP A 79 -7.20 13.44 -6.36
CA ASP A 79 -6.44 13.07 -5.15
C ASP A 79 -4.94 13.27 -5.35
N LYS A 80 -4.50 14.51 -5.34
CA LYS A 80 -3.08 14.88 -5.51
C LYS A 80 -2.19 14.52 -4.32
N LYS A 81 -2.76 14.13 -3.18
CA LYS A 81 -1.97 13.70 -2.01
C LYS A 81 -1.41 12.30 -2.23
N HIS A 82 -2.18 11.41 -2.85
CA HIS A 82 -1.87 10.00 -2.96
C HIS A 82 -1.51 9.58 -4.39
N VAL A 83 -2.02 10.28 -5.41
CA VAL A 83 -1.77 9.98 -6.83
C VAL A 83 -0.95 11.11 -7.46
N GLN A 84 0.27 10.81 -7.86
CA GLN A 84 1.18 11.76 -8.49
C GLN A 84 0.84 11.93 -9.98
N SER A 85 0.62 10.84 -10.70
CA SER A 85 0.19 10.89 -12.08
C SER A 85 -0.75 9.74 -12.46
N VAL A 86 -1.57 9.98 -13.50
CA VAL A 86 -2.51 9.00 -14.06
C VAL A 86 -2.25 8.93 -15.56
N GLN A 87 -1.77 7.78 -16.04
CA GLN A 87 -1.61 7.51 -17.47
C GLN A 87 -2.95 7.10 -18.08
N ASP A 88 -3.68 8.08 -18.56
CA ASP A 88 -5.00 7.89 -19.18
C ASP A 88 -4.84 7.61 -20.69
N LEU A 89 -4.58 6.35 -21.02
CA LEU A 89 -4.43 5.92 -22.41
C LEU A 89 -5.74 5.40 -23.01
N TRP A 90 -6.68 4.94 -22.21
CA TRP A 90 -7.95 4.41 -22.72
C TRP A 90 -8.98 5.51 -23.02
N GLY A 91 -8.83 6.69 -22.38
CA GLY A 91 -9.64 7.86 -22.69
C GLY A 91 -9.34 8.49 -24.04
N ASP A 92 -8.18 8.19 -24.67
CA ASP A 92 -7.82 8.67 -26.01
C ASP A 92 -7.94 7.55 -27.05
N PRO A 93 -8.75 7.71 -28.11
CA PRO A 93 -8.92 6.72 -29.17
C PRO A 93 -7.63 6.28 -29.85
N LEU A 94 -6.60 7.14 -29.91
CA LEU A 94 -5.32 6.82 -30.53
C LEU A 94 -4.46 5.87 -29.71
N THR A 95 -4.62 5.88 -28.37
CA THR A 95 -3.82 5.08 -27.44
C THR A 95 -4.61 3.95 -26.80
N ALA A 96 -5.94 3.96 -26.89
CA ALA A 96 -6.85 3.01 -26.24
C ALA A 96 -6.50 1.54 -26.57
N ALA A 97 -6.17 1.23 -27.82
CA ALA A 97 -5.75 -0.11 -28.23
C ALA A 97 -4.48 -0.59 -27.51
N GLY A 98 -3.65 0.33 -27.04
CA GLY A 98 -2.46 0.04 -26.24
C GLY A 98 -2.75 -0.53 -24.86
N VAL A 99 -3.90 -0.23 -24.26
CA VAL A 99 -4.28 -0.61 -22.88
C VAL A 99 -5.57 -1.43 -22.80
N GLN A 100 -6.26 -1.63 -23.91
CA GLN A 100 -7.40 -2.53 -24.03
C GLN A 100 -6.94 -3.94 -24.38
N SER A 101 -7.67 -4.93 -23.91
CA SER A 101 -7.43 -6.34 -24.24
C SER A 101 -7.90 -6.67 -25.67
N ASN A 102 -7.33 -7.73 -26.25
CA ASN A 102 -7.68 -8.14 -27.61
C ASN A 102 -9.15 -8.62 -27.75
N ASP A 103 -9.73 -9.12 -26.67
CA ASP A 103 -11.14 -9.52 -26.60
C ASP A 103 -12.09 -8.37 -26.29
N GLY A 104 -11.55 -7.16 -26.10
CA GLY A 104 -12.30 -5.96 -25.76
C GLY A 104 -12.94 -5.95 -24.37
N LYS A 105 -12.70 -6.97 -23.53
CA LYS A 105 -13.38 -7.14 -22.25
C LYS A 105 -12.66 -6.53 -21.07
N ALA A 106 -11.42 -6.13 -21.22
CA ALA A 106 -10.65 -5.50 -20.16
C ALA A 106 -9.86 -4.30 -20.68
N ALA A 107 -9.70 -3.32 -19.78
CA ALA A 107 -8.81 -2.18 -19.97
C ALA A 107 -8.12 -1.86 -18.63
N TYR A 108 -7.00 -1.17 -18.68
CA TYR A 108 -6.30 -0.75 -17.48
C TYR A 108 -5.85 0.70 -17.54
N VAL A 109 -5.74 1.31 -16.36
CA VAL A 109 -5.09 2.60 -16.16
C VAL A 109 -3.89 2.42 -15.25
N GLN A 110 -2.80 3.09 -15.57
CA GLN A 110 -1.57 3.09 -14.78
C GLN A 110 -1.48 4.33 -13.92
N LEU A 111 -1.00 4.14 -12.69
CA LEU A 111 -0.94 5.18 -11.67
C LEU A 111 0.47 5.23 -11.07
N SER A 112 1.08 6.43 -11.03
CA SER A 112 2.22 6.71 -10.16
C SER A 112 1.67 7.22 -8.84
N LEU A 113 2.02 6.54 -7.74
CA LEU A 113 1.51 6.84 -6.40
C LEU A 113 2.53 7.67 -5.60
N ALA A 114 2.05 8.41 -4.61
CA ALA A 114 2.91 9.13 -3.69
C ALA A 114 3.60 8.18 -2.70
N GLY A 115 4.85 8.47 -2.38
CA GLY A 115 5.70 7.68 -1.48
C GLY A 115 6.39 6.52 -2.18
N ASN A 116 7.61 6.19 -1.76
CA ASN A 116 8.36 5.08 -2.33
C ASN A 116 7.84 3.74 -1.84
N GLN A 117 7.96 2.71 -2.66
CA GLN A 117 7.48 1.36 -2.36
C GLN A 117 8.02 0.84 -1.02
N GLY A 118 7.13 0.35 -0.16
CA GLY A 118 7.45 -0.10 1.19
C GLY A 118 7.38 1.00 2.26
N THR A 119 7.12 2.26 1.89
CA THR A 119 6.90 3.35 2.85
C THR A 119 5.43 3.43 3.28
N PRO A 120 5.13 4.04 4.44
CA PRO A 120 3.75 4.21 4.91
C PRO A 120 2.89 5.01 3.92
N LEU A 121 3.46 6.07 3.34
CA LEU A 121 2.75 6.90 2.38
C LEU A 121 2.36 6.11 1.12
N ALA A 122 3.23 5.21 0.63
CA ALA A 122 2.90 4.35 -0.50
C ALA A 122 1.73 3.40 -0.17
N ASN A 123 1.73 2.81 1.03
CA ASN A 123 0.64 1.96 1.49
C ASN A 123 -0.68 2.75 1.67
N GLU A 124 -0.62 3.95 2.27
CA GLU A 124 -1.76 4.88 2.38
C GLU A 124 -2.31 5.24 0.99
N SER A 125 -1.42 5.48 0.02
CA SER A 125 -1.78 5.81 -1.35
C SER A 125 -2.51 4.66 -2.05
N VAL A 126 -2.08 3.42 -1.85
CA VAL A 126 -2.79 2.23 -2.37
C VAL A 126 -4.19 2.12 -1.77
N GLU A 127 -4.33 2.32 -0.45
CA GLU A 127 -5.64 2.25 0.21
C GLU A 127 -6.56 3.39 -0.22
N ALA A 128 -6.03 4.59 -0.46
CA ALA A 128 -6.80 5.71 -1.02
C ALA A 128 -7.33 5.38 -2.42
N VAL A 129 -6.50 4.81 -3.30
CA VAL A 129 -6.93 4.35 -4.63
C VAL A 129 -8.00 3.26 -4.52
N ARG A 130 -7.86 2.29 -3.62
CA ARG A 130 -8.89 1.27 -3.36
C ARG A 130 -10.20 1.89 -2.93
N SER A 131 -10.15 2.82 -1.99
CA SER A 131 -11.33 3.53 -1.51
C SER A 131 -12.04 4.31 -2.63
N ILE A 132 -11.30 4.95 -3.53
CA ILE A 132 -11.86 5.63 -4.71
C ILE A 132 -12.55 4.62 -5.63
N VAL A 133 -11.89 3.48 -5.92
CA VAL A 133 -12.46 2.44 -6.80
C VAL A 133 -13.72 1.82 -6.20
N GLU A 134 -13.72 1.53 -4.89
CA GLU A 134 -14.87 0.96 -4.18
C GLU A 134 -16.03 1.94 -4.05
N SER A 135 -15.73 3.24 -3.84
CA SER A 135 -16.77 4.28 -3.71
C SER A 135 -17.39 4.69 -5.05
N THR A 136 -16.74 4.39 -6.17
CA THR A 136 -17.25 4.70 -7.51
C THR A 136 -18.16 3.58 -8.00
N PRO A 137 -19.48 3.79 -8.18
CA PRO A 137 -20.39 2.73 -8.57
C PRO A 137 -20.11 2.23 -9.99
N ALA A 138 -19.72 0.96 -10.08
CA ALA A 138 -19.50 0.30 -11.37
C ALA A 138 -20.85 -0.09 -12.02
N PRO A 139 -20.97 0.05 -13.35
CA PRO A 139 -22.13 -0.45 -14.08
C PRO A 139 -22.31 -1.97 -13.94
N PRO A 140 -23.53 -2.50 -14.09
CA PRO A 140 -23.78 -3.94 -14.01
C PRO A 140 -22.90 -4.72 -14.99
N GLY A 141 -22.24 -5.78 -14.48
CA GLY A 141 -21.35 -6.64 -15.28
C GLY A 141 -19.92 -6.10 -15.44
N ILE A 142 -19.57 -4.96 -14.84
CA ILE A 142 -18.22 -4.41 -14.80
C ILE A 142 -17.67 -4.50 -13.38
N LYS A 143 -16.39 -4.87 -13.27
CA LYS A 143 -15.64 -4.90 -12.02
C LYS A 143 -14.32 -4.15 -12.22
N ALA A 144 -13.89 -3.45 -11.18
CA ALA A 144 -12.59 -2.81 -11.13
C ALA A 144 -11.74 -3.41 -10.01
N TYR A 145 -10.45 -3.57 -10.28
CA TYR A 145 -9.48 -4.17 -9.36
C TYR A 145 -8.23 -3.29 -9.27
N VAL A 146 -7.74 -3.07 -8.07
CA VAL A 146 -6.46 -2.39 -7.85
C VAL A 146 -5.37 -3.42 -7.70
N THR A 147 -4.35 -3.35 -8.56
CA THR A 147 -3.22 -4.28 -8.60
C THR A 147 -1.91 -3.54 -8.94
N GLY A 148 -0.85 -4.26 -9.13
CA GLY A 148 0.47 -3.69 -9.42
C GLY A 148 1.46 -3.92 -8.28
N PRO A 149 2.74 -3.58 -8.48
CA PRO A 149 3.78 -3.83 -7.49
C PRO A 149 3.52 -3.19 -6.13
N SER A 150 3.05 -1.93 -6.11
CA SER A 150 2.77 -1.23 -4.85
C SER A 150 1.53 -1.78 -4.13
N ALA A 151 0.50 -2.19 -4.87
CA ALA A 151 -0.67 -2.85 -4.29
C ALA A 151 -0.29 -4.19 -3.67
N LEU A 152 0.59 -4.95 -4.34
CA LEU A 152 1.10 -6.23 -3.83
C LEU A 152 1.95 -6.02 -2.57
N ALA A 153 2.83 -5.01 -2.55
CA ALA A 153 3.64 -4.65 -1.39
C ALA A 153 2.77 -4.23 -0.19
N ALA A 154 1.72 -3.43 -0.41
CA ALA A 154 0.77 -3.05 0.62
C ALA A 154 0.03 -4.27 1.21
N ASP A 155 -0.41 -5.20 0.35
CA ASP A 155 -1.05 -6.44 0.78
C ASP A 155 -0.09 -7.37 1.55
N MET A 156 1.20 -7.41 1.18
CA MET A 156 2.23 -8.11 1.96
C MET A 156 2.35 -7.54 3.37
N HIS A 157 2.36 -6.21 3.52
CA HIS A 157 2.37 -5.56 4.82
C HIS A 157 1.14 -5.91 5.65
N HIS A 158 -0.06 -5.75 5.09
CA HIS A 158 -1.31 -6.07 5.80
C HIS A 158 -1.43 -7.56 6.16
N SER A 159 -1.01 -8.45 5.27
CA SER A 159 -1.02 -9.89 5.55
C SER A 159 0.03 -10.26 6.58
N GLY A 160 1.19 -9.59 6.56
CA GLY A 160 2.24 -9.72 7.57
C GLY A 160 1.73 -9.39 8.96
N ASP A 161 1.13 -8.23 9.14
CA ASP A 161 0.63 -7.75 10.45
C ASP A 161 -0.46 -8.68 11.03
N ARG A 162 -1.43 -9.09 10.22
CA ARG A 162 -2.48 -10.04 10.64
C ARG A 162 -1.94 -11.43 10.95
N SER A 163 -0.97 -11.90 10.18
CA SER A 163 -0.35 -13.21 10.36
C SER A 163 0.56 -13.22 11.59
N MET A 164 1.20 -12.09 11.92
CA MET A 164 2.18 -11.99 12.99
C MET A 164 1.58 -12.33 14.36
N ALA A 165 0.41 -11.79 14.69
CA ALA A 165 -0.27 -12.12 15.95
C ALA A 165 -0.62 -13.62 16.02
N ARG A 166 -1.09 -14.21 14.92
CA ARG A 166 -1.42 -15.65 14.84
C ARG A 166 -0.15 -16.51 14.95
N ILE A 167 0.90 -16.16 14.21
CA ILE A 167 2.19 -16.87 14.25
C ILE A 167 2.76 -16.83 15.66
N THR A 168 2.80 -15.67 16.31
CA THR A 168 3.30 -15.52 17.67
C THR A 168 2.48 -16.35 18.65
N MET A 169 1.15 -16.34 18.55
CA MET A 169 0.27 -17.15 19.41
C MET A 169 0.53 -18.64 19.24
N VAL A 170 0.60 -19.13 17.99
CA VAL A 170 0.88 -20.55 17.70
C VAL A 170 2.28 -20.93 18.15
N THR A 171 3.28 -20.08 17.94
CA THR A 171 4.65 -20.32 18.40
C THR A 171 4.71 -20.43 19.91
N VAL A 172 4.11 -19.51 20.65
CA VAL A 172 4.05 -19.56 22.13
C VAL A 172 3.31 -20.81 22.61
N ALA A 173 2.20 -21.17 21.95
CA ALA A 173 1.45 -22.40 22.29
C ALA A 173 2.29 -23.67 22.05
N VAL A 174 2.99 -23.77 20.92
CA VAL A 174 3.87 -24.90 20.61
C VAL A 174 5.03 -24.97 21.61
N ILE A 175 5.68 -23.84 21.90
CA ILE A 175 6.75 -23.75 22.93
C ILE A 175 6.21 -24.17 24.28
N PHE A 176 5.04 -23.69 24.70
CA PHE A 176 4.40 -24.07 25.96
C PHE A 176 4.19 -25.58 26.07
N ILE A 177 3.62 -26.19 25.01
CA ILE A 177 3.40 -27.64 24.95
C ILE A 177 4.73 -28.42 25.02
N MET A 178 5.72 -28.01 24.21
CA MET A 178 7.06 -28.62 24.19
C MET A 178 7.73 -28.54 25.58
N LEU A 179 7.73 -27.36 26.19
CA LEU A 179 8.29 -27.17 27.52
C LEU A 179 7.55 -28.00 28.57
N LEU A 180 6.21 -28.10 28.47
CA LEU A 180 5.42 -28.91 29.38
C LEU A 180 5.74 -30.41 29.25
N LEU A 181 5.97 -30.89 28.04
CA LEU A 181 6.42 -32.27 27.80
C LEU A 181 7.80 -32.54 28.39
N VAL A 182 8.72 -31.57 28.28
CA VAL A 182 10.10 -31.67 28.78
C VAL A 182 10.14 -31.60 30.30
N TYR A 183 9.61 -30.50 30.86
CA TYR A 183 9.73 -30.22 32.32
C TYR A 183 8.61 -30.84 33.14
N ARG A 184 7.47 -31.14 32.54
CA ARG A 184 6.28 -31.69 33.25
C ARG A 184 5.86 -30.89 34.51
N SER A 185 6.15 -29.61 34.50
CA SER A 185 5.86 -28.66 35.57
C SER A 185 5.31 -27.38 34.97
N ILE A 186 4.03 -27.10 35.15
CA ILE A 186 3.37 -25.91 34.64
C ILE A 186 4.05 -24.64 35.21
N ILE A 187 4.41 -24.66 36.49
CA ILE A 187 5.02 -23.50 37.15
C ILE A 187 6.36 -23.15 36.52
N THR A 188 7.21 -24.16 36.24
CA THR A 188 8.50 -23.98 35.58
C THR A 188 8.32 -23.39 34.18
N VAL A 189 7.36 -23.91 33.44
CA VAL A 189 7.06 -23.43 32.06
C VAL A 189 6.56 -21.99 32.08
N VAL A 190 5.63 -21.66 32.97
CA VAL A 190 5.08 -20.31 33.11
C VAL A 190 6.17 -19.30 33.49
N LEU A 191 7.01 -19.65 34.48
CA LEU A 191 8.13 -18.77 34.90
C LEU A 191 9.13 -18.56 33.76
N LEU A 192 9.45 -19.59 32.99
CA LEU A 192 10.33 -19.47 31.83
C LEU A 192 9.70 -18.56 30.77
N LEU A 193 8.43 -18.76 30.42
CA LEU A 193 7.75 -17.91 29.45
C LEU A 193 7.61 -16.46 29.91
N ILE A 194 7.41 -16.20 31.20
CA ILE A 194 7.44 -14.83 31.76
C ILE A 194 8.85 -14.22 31.55
N THR A 195 9.90 -14.97 31.83
CA THR A 195 11.29 -14.50 31.61
C THR A 195 11.55 -14.16 30.14
N VAL A 196 11.12 -15.03 29.21
CA VAL A 196 11.20 -14.81 27.75
C VAL A 196 10.35 -13.60 27.35
N GLY A 197 9.17 -13.41 27.94
CA GLY A 197 8.33 -12.24 27.70
C GLY A 197 8.99 -10.92 28.12
N VAL A 198 9.67 -10.91 29.27
CA VAL A 198 10.44 -9.74 29.72
C VAL A 198 11.64 -9.48 28.80
N GLU A 199 12.34 -10.53 28.39
CA GLU A 199 13.44 -10.47 27.44
C GLU A 199 12.99 -9.87 26.10
N LEU A 200 11.91 -10.40 25.54
CA LEU A 200 11.32 -9.91 24.29
C LEU A 200 10.95 -8.43 24.40
N THR A 201 10.30 -8.04 25.51
CA THR A 201 9.90 -6.64 25.74
C THR A 201 11.13 -5.73 25.85
N ALA A 202 12.18 -6.18 26.52
CA ALA A 202 13.44 -5.43 26.62
C ALA A 202 14.12 -5.27 25.26
N ALA A 203 14.26 -6.35 24.50
CA ALA A 203 14.87 -6.32 23.17
C ALA A 203 14.10 -5.40 22.21
N ARG A 204 12.77 -5.53 22.16
CA ARG A 204 11.90 -4.69 21.34
C ARG A 204 11.94 -3.22 21.77
N GLY A 205 11.95 -2.97 23.07
CA GLY A 205 12.02 -1.63 23.63
C GLY A 205 13.30 -0.90 23.28
N VAL A 206 14.46 -1.55 23.42
CA VAL A 206 15.75 -0.96 23.04
C VAL A 206 15.79 -0.64 21.54
N VAL A 207 15.36 -1.56 20.68
CA VAL A 207 15.31 -1.34 19.25
C VAL A 207 14.30 -0.26 18.87
N ALA A 208 13.15 -0.17 19.56
CA ALA A 208 12.17 0.90 19.34
C ALA A 208 12.76 2.29 19.68
N VAL A 209 13.51 2.42 20.78
CA VAL A 209 14.21 3.67 21.14
C VAL A 209 15.21 4.07 20.05
N LEU A 210 16.01 3.13 19.55
CA LEU A 210 16.98 3.39 18.47
C LEU A 210 16.30 3.78 17.15
N GLY A 211 15.18 3.13 16.82
CA GLY A 211 14.38 3.45 15.64
C GLY A 211 13.72 4.83 15.77
N HIS A 212 13.10 5.12 16.90
CA HIS A 212 12.45 6.41 17.16
C HIS A 212 13.45 7.58 17.12
N SER A 213 14.66 7.39 17.65
CA SER A 213 15.73 8.39 17.58
C SER A 213 16.28 8.62 16.15
N GLY A 214 15.88 7.80 15.18
CA GLY A 214 16.38 7.87 13.81
C GLY A 214 17.79 7.29 13.62
N ALA A 215 18.35 6.63 14.63
CA ALA A 215 19.68 6.00 14.55
C ALA A 215 19.69 4.78 13.62
N ILE A 216 18.54 4.09 13.49
CA ILE A 216 18.37 2.91 12.63
C ILE A 216 17.07 3.02 11.83
N GLY A 217 17.10 2.55 10.58
CA GLY A 217 15.88 2.29 9.80
C GLY A 217 15.26 0.96 10.23
N LEU A 218 13.94 0.90 10.21
CA LEU A 218 13.18 -0.29 10.55
C LEU A 218 12.29 -0.71 9.39
N THR A 219 12.05 -2.00 9.26
CA THR A 219 11.04 -2.57 8.36
C THR A 219 10.15 -3.51 9.17
N THR A 220 8.92 -3.72 8.74
CA THR A 220 8.00 -4.68 9.38
C THR A 220 8.63 -6.08 9.44
N PHE A 221 9.41 -6.44 8.42
CA PHE A 221 10.13 -7.71 8.40
C PHE A 221 11.23 -7.77 9.47
N ALA A 222 11.96 -6.67 9.71
CA ALA A 222 12.95 -6.58 10.78
C ALA A 222 12.31 -6.78 12.17
N VAL A 223 11.14 -6.17 12.39
CA VAL A 223 10.37 -6.35 13.63
C VAL A 223 9.95 -7.81 13.83
N SER A 224 9.50 -8.45 12.75
CA SER A 224 9.07 -9.85 12.76
C SER A 224 10.23 -10.82 13.04
N LEU A 225 11.35 -10.62 12.36
CA LEU A 225 12.54 -11.44 12.52
C LEU A 225 13.15 -11.28 13.91
N LEU A 226 13.28 -10.05 14.40
CA LEU A 226 13.74 -9.76 15.76
C LEU A 226 12.86 -10.47 16.81
N THR A 227 11.53 -10.37 16.67
CA THR A 227 10.59 -10.99 17.59
C THR A 227 10.75 -12.50 17.62
N SER A 228 10.82 -13.14 16.46
CA SER A 228 11.00 -14.59 16.33
C SER A 228 12.35 -15.04 16.89
N LEU A 229 13.42 -14.30 16.59
CA LEU A 229 14.77 -14.59 17.04
C LEU A 229 14.90 -14.46 18.57
N ALA A 230 14.32 -13.40 19.16
CA ALA A 230 14.34 -13.20 20.61
C ALA A 230 13.55 -14.29 21.35
N ILE A 231 12.36 -14.66 20.87
CA ILE A 231 11.58 -15.76 21.48
C ILE A 231 12.34 -17.08 21.42
N ALA A 232 12.94 -17.40 20.28
CA ALA A 232 13.71 -18.64 20.10
C ALA A 232 14.93 -18.67 21.02
N ALA A 233 15.77 -17.62 21.01
CA ALA A 233 16.97 -17.52 21.81
C ALA A 233 16.67 -17.55 23.31
N GLY A 234 15.69 -16.76 23.75
CA GLY A 234 15.29 -16.72 25.18
C GLY A 234 14.76 -18.05 25.68
N THR A 235 13.99 -18.75 24.83
CA THR A 235 13.52 -20.10 25.18
C THR A 235 14.67 -21.09 25.27
N ASP A 236 15.56 -21.12 24.29
CA ASP A 236 16.71 -22.05 24.24
C ASP A 236 17.67 -21.80 25.41
N TYR A 237 17.99 -20.54 25.70
CA TYR A 237 18.86 -20.21 26.83
C TYR A 237 18.21 -20.57 28.17
N GLY A 238 16.91 -20.32 28.30
CA GLY A 238 16.17 -20.73 29.49
C GLY A 238 16.13 -22.25 29.69
N ILE A 239 15.91 -23.01 28.59
CA ILE A 239 15.97 -24.48 28.63
C ILE A 239 17.35 -24.94 29.08
N PHE A 240 18.39 -24.32 28.54
CA PHE A 240 19.77 -24.72 28.82
C PHE A 240 20.17 -24.42 30.28
N ILE A 241 19.80 -23.24 30.82
CA ILE A 241 20.02 -22.85 32.19
C ILE A 241 19.27 -23.79 33.18
N ILE A 242 17.96 -23.99 32.97
CA ILE A 242 17.15 -24.83 33.84
C ILE A 242 17.59 -26.29 33.76
N GLY A 243 17.88 -26.79 32.53
CA GLY A 243 18.32 -28.15 32.31
C GLY A 243 19.63 -28.46 33.05
N ARG A 244 20.61 -27.56 32.96
CA ARG A 244 21.90 -27.72 33.64
C ARG A 244 21.78 -27.63 35.15
N TYR A 245 20.90 -26.75 35.67
CA TYR A 245 20.61 -26.68 37.09
C TYR A 245 19.98 -28.00 37.58
N GLN A 246 18.98 -28.51 36.88
CA GLN A 246 18.31 -29.78 37.25
C GLN A 246 19.28 -30.98 37.21
N GLU A 247 20.20 -31.00 36.24
CA GLU A 247 21.23 -32.03 36.15
C GLU A 247 22.15 -32.02 37.36
N ALA A 248 22.67 -30.84 37.77
CA ALA A 248 23.47 -30.67 38.96
C ALA A 248 22.72 -31.06 40.26
N ARG A 249 21.46 -30.70 40.38
CA ARG A 249 20.59 -31.10 41.49
C ARG A 249 20.39 -32.63 41.55
N GLN A 250 20.25 -33.28 40.38
CA GLN A 250 20.15 -34.76 40.32
C GLN A 250 21.46 -35.48 40.62
N ALA A 251 22.60 -34.82 40.39
CA ALA A 251 23.92 -35.33 40.80
C ALA A 251 24.15 -35.24 42.31
N GLY A 252 23.21 -34.63 43.09
CA GLY A 252 23.29 -34.54 44.53
C GLY A 252 23.88 -33.22 45.04
N GLU A 253 24.15 -32.24 44.16
CA GLU A 253 24.61 -30.92 44.59
C GLU A 253 23.51 -30.18 45.35
N ASP A 254 23.89 -29.42 46.36
CA ASP A 254 22.96 -28.53 47.04
C ASP A 254 22.47 -27.39 46.09
N LYS A 255 21.52 -26.55 46.54
CA LYS A 255 20.93 -25.53 45.68
C LYS A 255 21.95 -24.48 45.22
N GLU A 256 22.88 -24.11 46.08
CA GLU A 256 23.87 -23.10 45.85
C GLU A 256 24.99 -23.63 44.94
N ALA A 257 25.54 -24.83 45.23
CA ALA A 257 26.51 -25.48 44.38
C ALA A 257 25.95 -25.72 42.96
N ALA A 258 24.71 -26.25 42.86
CA ALA A 258 24.06 -26.47 41.58
C ALA A 258 23.87 -25.18 40.76
N TYR A 259 23.62 -24.04 41.43
CA TYR A 259 23.54 -22.74 40.80
C TYR A 259 24.89 -22.33 40.21
N TYR A 260 26.00 -22.45 40.93
CA TYR A 260 27.32 -22.11 40.42
C TYR A 260 27.77 -23.08 39.32
N THR A 261 27.50 -24.38 39.45
CA THR A 261 27.78 -25.38 38.41
C THR A 261 27.01 -25.06 37.13
N MET A 262 25.74 -24.71 37.21
CA MET A 262 24.91 -24.24 36.10
C MET A 262 25.53 -23.01 35.49
N TYR A 263 25.78 -21.93 36.23
CA TYR A 263 26.24 -20.66 35.72
C TYR A 263 27.61 -20.79 34.99
N ARG A 264 28.55 -21.45 35.62
CA ARG A 264 29.87 -21.73 34.98
C ARG A 264 29.75 -22.57 33.73
N GLY A 265 28.86 -23.55 33.69
CA GLY A 265 28.65 -24.42 32.53
C GLY A 265 27.89 -23.81 31.40
N THR A 266 27.05 -22.79 31.64
CA THR A 266 26.15 -22.23 30.63
C THR A 266 26.53 -20.83 30.14
N ALA A 267 27.10 -19.97 30.98
CA ALA A 267 27.34 -18.58 30.66
C ALA A 267 28.22 -18.37 29.42
N HIS A 268 29.35 -19.11 29.33
CA HIS A 268 30.27 -18.98 28.18
C HIS A 268 29.63 -19.51 26.87
N VAL A 269 28.76 -20.53 26.96
CA VAL A 269 28.07 -21.10 25.80
C VAL A 269 27.00 -20.12 25.30
N ILE A 270 26.18 -19.54 26.21
CA ILE A 270 25.18 -18.53 25.87
C ILE A 270 25.85 -17.30 25.25
N LEU A 271 26.94 -16.83 25.87
CA LEU A 271 27.69 -15.68 25.33
C LEU A 271 28.25 -15.97 23.94
N GLY A 272 28.93 -17.12 23.76
CA GLY A 272 29.50 -17.49 22.48
C GLY A 272 28.48 -17.67 21.39
N SER A 273 27.39 -18.41 21.65
CA SER A 273 26.32 -18.61 20.66
C SER A 273 25.59 -17.31 20.34
N GLY A 274 25.27 -16.49 21.35
CA GLY A 274 24.59 -15.23 21.17
C GLY A 274 25.41 -14.20 20.39
N LEU A 275 26.72 -14.09 20.69
CA LEU A 275 27.63 -13.22 19.91
C LEU A 275 27.77 -13.70 18.47
N THR A 276 27.77 -15.01 18.22
CA THR A 276 27.81 -15.57 16.87
C THR A 276 26.55 -15.18 16.09
N ILE A 277 25.36 -15.31 16.69
CA ILE A 277 24.09 -14.93 16.05
C ILE A 277 24.04 -13.41 15.84
N ALA A 278 24.43 -12.62 16.83
CA ALA A 278 24.47 -11.16 16.73
C ALA A 278 25.44 -10.71 15.63
N GLY A 279 26.63 -11.32 15.54
CA GLY A 279 27.62 -11.05 14.49
C GLY A 279 27.10 -11.45 13.09
N ALA A 280 26.50 -12.63 12.97
CA ALA A 280 25.92 -13.09 11.72
C ALA A 280 24.79 -12.18 11.22
N THR A 281 23.88 -11.76 12.11
CA THR A 281 22.81 -10.82 11.75
C THR A 281 23.38 -9.43 11.45
N PHE A 282 24.38 -8.96 12.20
CA PHE A 282 25.05 -7.70 11.92
C PHE A 282 25.67 -7.65 10.51
N CYS A 283 26.18 -8.77 10.00
CA CYS A 283 26.72 -8.85 8.63
C CYS A 283 25.69 -8.48 7.55
N LEU A 284 24.39 -8.62 7.82
CA LEU A 284 23.34 -8.15 6.91
C LEU A 284 23.37 -6.62 6.69
N SER A 285 23.95 -5.86 7.61
CA SER A 285 24.12 -4.40 7.46
C SER A 285 25.03 -4.01 6.29
N PHE A 286 25.82 -4.94 5.77
CA PHE A 286 26.67 -4.74 4.58
C PHE A 286 25.97 -5.13 3.27
N ALA A 287 24.71 -5.58 3.32
CA ALA A 287 23.95 -5.87 2.12
C ALA A 287 23.65 -4.58 1.34
N ARG A 288 23.67 -4.64 -0.01
CA ARG A 288 23.34 -3.49 -0.86
C ARG A 288 21.82 -3.21 -0.88
N MET A 289 20.99 -4.24 -0.73
CA MET A 289 19.54 -4.05 -0.68
C MET A 289 19.13 -3.49 0.68
N PRO A 290 18.46 -2.33 0.74
CA PRO A 290 18.00 -1.73 1.99
C PRO A 290 17.11 -2.65 2.81
N TYR A 291 16.34 -3.50 2.14
CA TYR A 291 15.50 -4.51 2.77
C TYR A 291 16.28 -5.45 3.69
N PHE A 292 17.44 -5.99 3.26
CA PHE A 292 18.28 -6.83 4.09
C PHE A 292 19.19 -6.01 5.03
N GLN A 293 19.64 -4.85 4.59
CA GLN A 293 20.48 -3.96 5.37
C GLN A 293 19.80 -3.54 6.68
N THR A 294 18.51 -3.22 6.61
CA THR A 294 17.72 -2.81 7.79
C THR A 294 17.43 -3.94 8.77
N LEU A 295 17.72 -5.19 8.45
CA LEU A 295 17.62 -6.32 9.39
C LEU A 295 18.83 -6.40 10.32
N GLY A 296 20.01 -5.97 9.85
CA GLY A 296 21.29 -6.23 10.49
C GLY A 296 21.37 -5.69 11.92
N ILE A 297 21.29 -4.39 12.06
CA ILE A 297 21.45 -3.72 13.37
C ILE A 297 20.31 -4.07 14.33
N PRO A 298 19.02 -4.01 13.97
CA PRO A 298 17.94 -4.35 14.88
C PRO A 298 18.03 -5.76 15.45
N CYS A 299 18.31 -6.75 14.58
CA CYS A 299 18.43 -8.15 15.02
C CYS A 299 19.69 -8.38 15.87
N ALA A 300 20.82 -7.76 15.53
CA ALA A 300 22.04 -7.86 16.31
C ALA A 300 21.88 -7.25 17.72
N VAL A 301 21.33 -6.03 17.80
CA VAL A 301 21.06 -5.36 19.08
C VAL A 301 20.07 -6.15 19.91
N GLY A 302 18.97 -6.59 19.29
CA GLY A 302 17.97 -7.40 19.98
C GLY A 302 18.55 -8.70 20.54
N MET A 303 19.44 -9.36 19.79
CA MET A 303 20.12 -10.57 20.23
C MET A 303 21.10 -10.29 21.39
N LEU A 304 21.83 -9.17 21.35
CA LEU A 304 22.71 -8.77 22.47
C LEU A 304 21.91 -8.49 23.74
N VAL A 305 20.74 -7.86 23.62
CA VAL A 305 19.82 -7.64 24.75
C VAL A 305 19.31 -9.00 25.28
N ALA A 306 18.94 -9.92 24.39
CA ALA A 306 18.49 -11.26 24.77
C ALA A 306 19.58 -12.01 25.57
N VAL A 307 20.83 -11.99 25.10
CA VAL A 307 21.97 -12.57 25.82
C VAL A 307 22.17 -11.92 27.19
N ALA A 308 22.12 -10.59 27.26
CA ALA A 308 22.27 -9.86 28.53
C ALA A 308 21.19 -10.26 29.55
N VAL A 309 19.94 -10.36 29.11
CA VAL A 309 18.80 -10.80 29.95
C VAL A 309 18.94 -12.27 30.35
N ALA A 310 19.33 -13.15 29.43
CA ALA A 310 19.56 -14.56 29.72
C ALA A 310 20.68 -14.78 30.76
N LEU A 311 21.74 -13.98 30.72
CA LEU A 311 22.87 -14.07 31.69
C LEU A 311 22.60 -13.35 33.02
N THR A 312 21.60 -12.52 33.13
CA THR A 312 21.27 -11.74 34.32
C THR A 312 19.92 -12.14 34.94
N LEU A 313 18.82 -11.87 34.23
CA LEU A 313 17.47 -12.14 34.71
C LEU A 313 17.19 -13.64 34.84
N GLY A 314 17.62 -14.45 33.83
CA GLY A 314 17.42 -15.90 33.83
C GLY A 314 17.96 -16.56 35.13
N PRO A 315 19.27 -16.42 35.42
CA PRO A 315 19.84 -16.91 36.66
C PRO A 315 19.24 -16.32 37.93
N ALA A 316 18.84 -15.03 37.94
CA ALA A 316 18.19 -14.41 39.09
C ALA A 316 16.81 -15.04 39.38
N VAL A 317 15.98 -15.23 38.32
CA VAL A 317 14.68 -15.91 38.47
C VAL A 317 14.86 -17.37 38.93
N LEU A 318 15.87 -18.06 38.39
CA LEU A 318 16.21 -19.42 38.82
C LEU A 318 16.61 -19.44 40.29
N HIS A 319 17.49 -18.53 40.74
CA HIS A 319 17.93 -18.45 42.14
C HIS A 319 16.77 -18.19 43.09
N VAL A 320 15.94 -17.19 42.80
CA VAL A 320 14.76 -16.89 43.63
C VAL A 320 13.77 -18.06 43.63
N GLY A 321 13.45 -18.60 42.44
CA GLY A 321 12.51 -19.73 42.33
C GLY A 321 13.00 -21.01 42.98
N SER A 322 14.33 -21.25 42.97
CA SER A 322 14.92 -22.42 43.63
C SER A 322 14.75 -22.41 45.17
N ARG A 323 14.69 -21.21 45.78
CA ARG A 323 14.38 -21.09 47.24
C ARG A 323 13.03 -21.70 47.57
N PHE A 324 12.06 -21.53 46.66
CA PHE A 324 10.69 -22.08 46.81
C PHE A 324 10.56 -23.51 46.24
N GLY A 325 11.65 -24.14 45.78
CA GLY A 325 11.63 -25.49 45.19
C GLY A 325 10.92 -25.59 43.84
N LEU A 326 10.72 -24.46 43.14
CA LEU A 326 9.93 -24.41 41.88
C LEU A 326 10.64 -25.08 40.69
N PHE A 327 11.99 -25.11 40.69
CA PHE A 327 12.82 -25.67 39.64
C PHE A 327 13.45 -27.01 40.04
N ASP A 328 13.21 -27.52 41.26
CA ASP A 328 13.76 -28.79 41.70
C ASP A 328 13.19 -29.94 40.85
N PRO A 329 14.02 -30.91 40.45
CA PRO A 329 13.59 -32.01 39.60
C PRO A 329 12.61 -32.91 40.34
N LYS A 330 11.36 -32.97 39.93
CA LYS A 330 10.34 -33.83 40.52
C LYS A 330 10.49 -35.32 40.16
N ARG A 331 11.33 -35.65 39.15
CA ARG A 331 11.62 -37.02 38.71
C ARG A 331 13.01 -37.10 38.09
N LEU A 332 13.62 -38.28 38.18
CA LEU A 332 14.88 -38.58 37.48
C LEU A 332 14.67 -38.46 35.96
N LEU A 333 15.51 -37.65 35.30
CA LEU A 333 15.56 -37.57 33.87
C LEU A 333 15.92 -38.93 33.27
N LYS A 334 14.95 -39.61 32.59
CA LYS A 334 15.22 -40.89 31.93
C LYS A 334 16.05 -40.65 30.67
N VAL A 335 17.36 -40.68 30.77
CA VAL A 335 18.33 -40.48 29.67
C VAL A 335 18.41 -41.72 28.74
N ARG A 336 17.58 -42.75 28.97
CA ARG A 336 17.70 -44.07 28.32
C ARG A 336 17.63 -44.02 26.77
N GLY A 337 16.82 -43.11 26.20
CA GLY A 337 16.69 -42.93 24.74
C GLY A 337 17.95 -42.30 24.14
N TRP A 338 18.38 -41.16 24.68
CA TRP A 338 19.55 -40.44 24.21
C TRP A 338 20.86 -41.21 24.43
N ARG A 339 20.96 -41.95 25.53
CA ARG A 339 22.07 -42.86 25.77
C ARG A 339 22.17 -43.94 24.70
N ARG A 340 21.02 -44.47 24.21
CA ARG A 340 21.00 -45.45 23.11
C ARG A 340 21.52 -44.83 21.81
N VAL A 341 21.04 -43.61 21.46
CA VAL A 341 21.50 -42.87 20.28
C VAL A 341 23.01 -42.60 20.40
N GLY A 342 23.48 -42.03 21.52
CA GLY A 342 24.91 -41.78 21.76
C GLY A 342 25.75 -43.05 21.67
N THR A 343 25.27 -44.19 22.22
CA THR A 343 25.95 -45.47 22.12
C THR A 343 26.09 -45.96 20.67
N VAL A 344 25.06 -45.78 19.84
CA VAL A 344 25.11 -46.14 18.41
C VAL A 344 26.13 -45.28 17.68
N VAL A 345 26.13 -43.95 17.93
CA VAL A 345 27.11 -43.03 17.31
C VAL A 345 28.55 -43.38 17.68
N VAL A 346 28.81 -43.67 18.96
CA VAL A 346 30.14 -44.04 19.45
C VAL A 346 30.57 -45.43 18.95
N ARG A 347 29.65 -46.39 18.91
CA ARG A 347 29.94 -47.76 18.50
C ARG A 347 30.11 -47.92 16.98
N TRP A 348 29.42 -47.08 16.19
CA TRP A 348 29.41 -47.14 14.75
C TRP A 348 29.68 -45.77 14.09
N PRO A 349 30.82 -45.12 14.42
CA PRO A 349 31.08 -43.74 13.95
C PRO A 349 31.14 -43.62 12.43
N LEU A 350 31.82 -44.57 11.76
CA LEU A 350 31.97 -44.53 10.30
C LEU A 350 30.65 -44.74 9.54
N PRO A 351 29.80 -45.73 9.84
CA PRO A 351 28.49 -45.87 9.22
C PRO A 351 27.60 -44.65 9.44
N VAL A 352 27.59 -44.06 10.64
CA VAL A 352 26.81 -42.84 10.93
C VAL A 352 27.32 -41.67 10.12
N LEU A 353 28.65 -41.48 10.04
CA LEU A 353 29.24 -40.42 9.22
C LEU A 353 28.87 -40.60 7.74
N VAL A 354 29.03 -41.81 7.20
CA VAL A 354 28.70 -42.11 5.79
C VAL A 354 27.21 -41.85 5.52
N ALA A 355 26.33 -42.28 6.40
CA ALA A 355 24.87 -42.00 6.25
C ALA A 355 24.57 -40.50 6.27
N THR A 356 25.18 -39.74 7.17
CA THR A 356 25.00 -38.28 7.26
C THR A 356 25.55 -37.59 6.01
N CYS A 357 26.76 -37.99 5.55
CA CYS A 357 27.34 -37.46 4.31
C CYS A 357 26.48 -37.82 3.07
N ALA A 358 25.90 -39.01 3.03
CA ALA A 358 25.03 -39.41 1.94
C ALA A 358 23.73 -38.55 1.92
N ILE A 359 23.12 -38.27 3.08
CA ILE A 359 21.97 -37.36 3.19
C ILE A 359 22.36 -35.95 2.73
N ALA A 360 23.52 -35.45 3.16
CA ALA A 360 24.00 -34.13 2.74
C ALA A 360 24.27 -34.11 1.22
N LEU A 361 24.83 -35.17 0.65
CA LEU A 361 25.06 -35.29 -0.79
C LEU A 361 23.74 -35.28 -1.59
N VAL A 362 22.72 -35.99 -1.11
CA VAL A 362 21.36 -35.93 -1.73
C VAL A 362 20.82 -34.50 -1.73
N GLY A 363 20.96 -33.77 -0.63
CA GLY A 363 20.61 -32.36 -0.57
C GLY A 363 21.39 -31.49 -1.56
N LEU A 364 22.71 -31.77 -1.69
CA LEU A 364 23.58 -31.05 -2.63
C LEU A 364 23.22 -31.34 -4.10
N LEU A 365 22.85 -32.59 -4.40
CA LEU A 365 22.39 -33.01 -5.74
C LEU A 365 21.04 -32.41 -6.13
N ALA A 366 20.21 -31.99 -5.17
CA ALA A 366 18.96 -31.30 -5.42
C ALA A 366 19.16 -29.80 -5.78
N LEU A 367 20.32 -29.19 -5.41
CA LEU A 367 20.59 -27.77 -5.65
C LEU A 367 20.52 -27.33 -7.12
N PRO A 368 21.04 -28.09 -8.12
CA PRO A 368 20.92 -27.68 -9.52
C PRO A 368 19.49 -27.57 -10.03
N GLY A 369 18.54 -28.25 -9.37
CA GLY A 369 17.10 -28.14 -9.67
C GLY A 369 16.39 -26.97 -8.99
N TYR A 370 17.05 -26.28 -8.08
CA TYR A 370 16.48 -25.14 -7.38
C TYR A 370 16.40 -23.93 -8.30
N LYS A 371 15.18 -23.47 -8.55
CA LYS A 371 14.92 -22.25 -9.32
C LYS A 371 14.45 -21.16 -8.35
N THR A 372 15.19 -20.06 -8.32
CA THR A 372 14.73 -18.87 -7.61
C THR A 372 13.58 -18.23 -8.38
N SER A 373 12.47 -17.98 -7.70
CA SER A 373 11.37 -17.18 -8.23
C SER A 373 11.48 -15.78 -7.64
N TYR A 374 11.38 -14.77 -8.51
CA TYR A 374 11.25 -13.35 -8.13
C TYR A 374 9.81 -12.86 -8.35
N ASN A 375 8.87 -13.79 -8.44
CA ASN A 375 7.46 -13.45 -8.59
C ASN A 375 6.81 -13.31 -7.20
N ASP A 376 6.70 -12.08 -6.71
CA ASP A 376 6.14 -11.78 -5.38
C ASP A 376 4.68 -12.22 -5.23
N ARG A 377 3.97 -12.44 -6.34
CA ARG A 377 2.58 -12.94 -6.36
C ARG A 377 2.47 -14.33 -5.74
N ASP A 378 3.49 -15.18 -5.93
CA ASP A 378 3.48 -16.58 -5.46
C ASP A 378 3.59 -16.67 -3.92
N TYR A 379 3.99 -15.59 -3.25
CA TYR A 379 4.11 -15.52 -1.79
C TYR A 379 2.81 -15.17 -1.08
N LEU A 380 1.79 -14.71 -1.82
CA LEU A 380 0.51 -14.29 -1.28
C LEU A 380 -0.62 -15.19 -1.76
N PRO A 381 -1.63 -15.47 -0.91
CA PRO A 381 -2.81 -16.23 -1.33
C PRO A 381 -3.60 -15.55 -2.46
N ASP A 382 -4.27 -16.34 -3.30
CA ASP A 382 -5.04 -15.84 -4.45
C ASP A 382 -6.22 -14.95 -4.08
N PHE A 383 -6.74 -15.07 -2.84
CA PHE A 383 -7.89 -14.26 -2.39
C PHE A 383 -7.53 -12.82 -2.02
N ILE A 384 -6.25 -12.45 -2.03
CA ILE A 384 -5.79 -11.10 -1.71
C ILE A 384 -6.13 -10.14 -2.85
N PRO A 385 -6.58 -8.89 -2.55
CA PRO A 385 -7.05 -7.94 -3.56
C PRO A 385 -6.09 -7.72 -4.73
N ALA A 386 -4.79 -7.54 -4.48
CA ALA A 386 -3.80 -7.37 -5.54
C ALA A 386 -3.70 -8.60 -6.44
N ASN A 387 -3.72 -9.83 -5.88
CA ASN A 387 -3.70 -11.08 -6.65
C ASN A 387 -4.99 -11.31 -7.44
N GLN A 388 -6.15 -10.90 -6.91
CA GLN A 388 -7.39 -10.92 -7.67
C GLN A 388 -7.32 -9.99 -8.89
N GLY A 389 -6.73 -8.80 -8.73
CA GLY A 389 -6.49 -7.88 -9.83
C GLY A 389 -5.52 -8.44 -10.88
N TYR A 390 -4.44 -9.09 -10.45
CA TYR A 390 -3.53 -9.79 -11.37
C TYR A 390 -4.22 -10.96 -12.06
N ALA A 391 -5.04 -11.73 -11.36
CA ALA A 391 -5.80 -12.83 -11.97
C ALA A 391 -6.82 -12.31 -12.98
N ALA A 392 -7.46 -11.16 -12.73
CA ALA A 392 -8.31 -10.49 -13.71
C ALA A 392 -7.49 -10.04 -14.93
N ALA A 393 -6.32 -9.45 -14.71
CA ALA A 393 -5.43 -9.07 -15.79
C ALA A 393 -4.95 -10.28 -16.61
N ASP A 394 -4.54 -11.38 -15.97
CA ASP A 394 -4.02 -12.58 -16.65
C ASP A 394 -5.05 -13.27 -17.53
N ARG A 395 -6.37 -13.07 -17.29
CA ARG A 395 -7.43 -13.58 -18.17
C ARG A 395 -7.48 -12.90 -19.52
N HIS A 396 -7.02 -11.64 -19.59
CA HIS A 396 -7.19 -10.78 -20.77
C HIS A 396 -5.87 -10.27 -21.35
N PHE A 397 -4.80 -10.25 -20.53
CA PHE A 397 -3.48 -9.74 -20.90
C PHE A 397 -2.39 -10.76 -20.62
N SER A 398 -1.29 -10.69 -21.33
CA SER A 398 -0.11 -11.48 -20.97
C SER A 398 0.54 -10.96 -19.69
N GLN A 399 1.14 -11.84 -18.90
CA GLN A 399 1.85 -11.44 -17.68
C GLN A 399 2.95 -10.40 -17.93
N ALA A 400 3.63 -10.48 -19.08
CA ALA A 400 4.65 -9.53 -19.49
C ALA A 400 4.09 -8.11 -19.68
N ARG A 401 2.80 -7.98 -20.05
CA ARG A 401 2.15 -6.68 -20.22
C ARG A 401 1.88 -5.98 -18.88
N MET A 402 1.75 -6.75 -17.82
CA MET A 402 1.49 -6.23 -16.47
C MET A 402 2.77 -5.85 -15.71
N LYS A 403 3.94 -6.20 -16.24
CA LYS A 403 5.26 -5.83 -15.69
C LYS A 403 6.16 -5.36 -16.84
N PRO A 404 5.86 -4.23 -17.48
CA PRO A 404 6.67 -3.73 -18.58
C PRO A 404 8.01 -3.19 -18.07
N GLU A 405 9.07 -3.46 -18.83
CA GLU A 405 10.34 -2.76 -18.65
C GLU A 405 10.28 -1.43 -19.42
N ILE A 406 10.74 -0.35 -18.80
CA ILE A 406 10.72 0.99 -19.40
C ILE A 406 12.13 1.35 -19.84
N LEU A 407 12.30 1.61 -21.15
CA LEU A 407 13.54 2.14 -21.70
C LEU A 407 13.42 3.65 -21.87
N MET A 408 14.17 4.41 -21.12
CA MET A 408 14.31 5.85 -21.27
C MET A 408 15.40 6.17 -22.30
N ILE A 409 15.12 7.07 -23.20
CA ILE A 409 16.07 7.58 -24.20
C ILE A 409 16.24 9.08 -23.94
N GLU A 410 17.48 9.50 -23.74
CA GLU A 410 17.84 10.91 -23.57
C GLU A 410 18.58 11.42 -24.81
N SER A 411 18.27 12.65 -25.22
CA SER A 411 18.92 13.37 -26.32
C SER A 411 19.24 14.79 -25.88
N ASP A 412 20.18 15.42 -26.55
CA ASP A 412 20.58 16.82 -26.38
C ASP A 412 19.64 17.80 -27.12
N HIS A 413 18.66 17.28 -27.85
CA HIS A 413 17.69 18.06 -28.63
C HIS A 413 16.27 17.48 -28.51
N ASP A 414 15.28 18.24 -29.01
CA ASP A 414 13.88 17.82 -29.02
C ASP A 414 13.67 16.70 -30.05
N MET A 415 13.37 15.50 -29.55
CA MET A 415 13.15 14.30 -30.37
C MET A 415 11.77 14.26 -31.08
N ARG A 416 10.94 15.28 -30.96
CA ARG A 416 9.62 15.38 -31.62
C ARG A 416 9.75 15.87 -33.06
N ASN A 417 10.61 15.24 -33.80
CA ASN A 417 10.81 15.51 -35.23
C ASN A 417 10.81 14.22 -36.07
N PRO A 418 10.55 14.28 -37.38
CA PRO A 418 10.44 13.09 -38.24
C PRO A 418 11.70 12.23 -38.29
N ALA A 419 12.89 12.84 -38.18
CA ALA A 419 14.15 12.10 -38.26
C ALA A 419 14.34 11.23 -37.00
N ASP A 420 14.07 11.78 -35.83
CA ASP A 420 14.17 11.04 -34.57
C ASP A 420 13.07 9.97 -34.43
N PHE A 421 11.89 10.20 -34.96
CA PHE A 421 10.87 9.14 -35.04
C PHE A 421 11.35 7.92 -35.84
N LEU A 422 12.12 8.12 -36.92
CA LEU A 422 12.73 7.02 -37.65
C LEU A 422 13.81 6.30 -36.79
N VAL A 423 14.58 7.05 -36.01
CA VAL A 423 15.56 6.48 -35.06
C VAL A 423 14.86 5.68 -34.00
N LEU A 424 13.79 6.22 -33.38
CA LEU A 424 12.97 5.51 -32.38
C LEU A 424 12.33 4.25 -32.95
N ASP A 425 11.81 4.28 -34.19
CA ASP A 425 11.27 3.09 -34.82
C ASP A 425 12.35 2.03 -35.10
N LYS A 426 13.53 2.45 -35.57
CA LYS A 426 14.68 1.55 -35.77
C LYS A 426 15.13 0.93 -34.45
N LEU A 427 15.19 1.71 -33.37
CA LEU A 427 15.51 1.22 -32.02
C LEU A 427 14.46 0.21 -31.54
N ALA A 428 13.17 0.55 -31.63
CA ALA A 428 12.08 -0.35 -31.26
C ALA A 428 12.13 -1.67 -32.06
N LYS A 429 12.46 -1.63 -33.34
CA LYS A 429 12.71 -2.83 -34.15
C LYS A 429 13.90 -3.64 -33.70
N GLY A 430 14.98 -2.97 -33.26
CA GLY A 430 16.17 -3.60 -32.70
C GLY A 430 15.86 -4.33 -31.40
N ILE A 431 15.15 -3.68 -30.50
CA ILE A 431 14.72 -4.25 -29.19
C ILE A 431 13.81 -5.46 -29.43
N PHE A 432 12.84 -5.35 -30.32
CA PHE A 432 11.92 -6.45 -30.65
C PHE A 432 12.63 -7.73 -31.14
N ARG A 433 13.83 -7.60 -31.71
CA ARG A 433 14.64 -8.75 -32.16
C ARG A 433 15.40 -9.45 -31.03
N VAL A 434 15.44 -8.86 -29.85
CA VAL A 434 16.10 -9.47 -28.68
C VAL A 434 15.30 -10.69 -28.24
N PRO A 435 15.93 -11.88 -28.09
CA PRO A 435 15.23 -13.07 -27.65
C PRO A 435 14.57 -12.84 -26.26
N GLY A 436 13.30 -13.23 -26.14
CA GLY A 436 12.53 -13.05 -24.91
C GLY A 436 11.66 -11.79 -24.90
N ILE A 437 11.83 -10.87 -25.87
CA ILE A 437 10.94 -9.70 -26.02
C ILE A 437 9.77 -10.07 -26.94
N SER A 438 8.56 -10.04 -26.40
CA SER A 438 7.34 -10.35 -27.16
C SER A 438 6.62 -9.12 -27.69
N ARG A 439 6.84 -7.95 -27.08
CA ARG A 439 6.16 -6.70 -27.43
C ARG A 439 7.05 -5.50 -27.12
N VAL A 440 7.05 -4.51 -27.99
CA VAL A 440 7.72 -3.22 -27.78
C VAL A 440 6.73 -2.11 -28.09
N GLN A 441 6.27 -1.40 -27.08
CA GLN A 441 5.37 -0.28 -27.21
C GLN A 441 6.17 1.03 -27.27
N ALA A 442 5.91 1.86 -28.27
CA ALA A 442 6.55 3.14 -28.47
C ALA A 442 5.59 4.07 -29.22
N ILE A 443 5.92 5.35 -29.33
CA ILE A 443 5.12 6.32 -30.10
C ILE A 443 4.95 5.88 -31.56
N THR A 444 5.95 5.23 -32.16
CA THR A 444 5.92 4.66 -33.51
C THR A 444 5.23 3.30 -33.59
N ARG A 445 4.85 2.72 -32.43
CA ARG A 445 4.23 1.39 -32.28
C ARG A 445 3.28 1.39 -31.09
N PRO A 446 2.17 2.13 -31.13
CA PRO A 446 1.27 2.27 -29.99
C PRO A 446 0.66 0.94 -29.54
N GLU A 447 0.41 0.02 -30.46
CA GLU A 447 -0.10 -1.33 -30.15
C GLU A 447 1.00 -2.33 -29.77
N GLY A 448 2.28 -1.92 -29.85
CA GLY A 448 3.42 -2.77 -29.53
C GLY A 448 3.74 -3.87 -30.54
N THR A 449 3.05 -3.90 -31.66
CA THR A 449 3.28 -4.78 -32.81
C THR A 449 3.89 -4.01 -33.95
N THR A 450 4.47 -4.71 -34.92
CA THR A 450 4.94 -4.04 -36.17
C THR A 450 3.76 -3.43 -36.88
N MET A 451 3.77 -2.10 -37.02
CA MET A 451 2.82 -1.45 -37.93
C MET A 451 3.28 -1.67 -39.36
N ASP A 452 2.49 -2.35 -40.14
CA ASP A 452 2.66 -2.38 -41.58
C ASP A 452 1.97 -1.15 -42.18
N HIS A 453 2.76 -0.10 -42.35
CA HIS A 453 2.27 1.19 -42.84
C HIS A 453 1.71 1.12 -44.28
N THR A 454 1.97 0.03 -44.99
CA THR A 454 1.50 -0.21 -46.34
C THR A 454 0.24 -1.05 -46.40
N SER A 455 -0.17 -1.63 -45.24
CA SER A 455 -1.35 -2.49 -45.21
C SER A 455 -2.66 -1.68 -45.32
N ILE A 456 -3.62 -2.22 -46.06
CA ILE A 456 -4.97 -1.66 -46.17
C ILE A 456 -5.62 -1.48 -44.77
N PRO A 457 -5.52 -2.42 -43.84
CA PRO A 457 -6.03 -2.23 -42.47
C PRO A 457 -5.41 -1.03 -41.74
N PHE A 458 -4.11 -0.76 -41.91
CA PHE A 458 -3.47 0.40 -41.31
C PHE A 458 -4.00 1.72 -41.90
N GLN A 459 -4.14 1.81 -43.24
CA GLN A 459 -4.68 3.00 -43.86
C GLN A 459 -6.13 3.27 -43.47
N ILE A 460 -6.95 2.21 -43.37
CA ILE A 460 -8.33 2.30 -42.90
C ILE A 460 -8.37 2.71 -41.40
N SER A 461 -7.48 2.17 -40.54
CA SER A 461 -7.45 2.53 -39.12
C SER A 461 -7.02 3.97 -38.90
N MET A 462 -6.05 4.48 -39.67
CA MET A 462 -5.64 5.89 -39.64
C MET A 462 -6.74 6.82 -40.13
N GLN A 463 -7.47 6.43 -41.17
CA GLN A 463 -8.61 7.18 -41.69
C GLN A 463 -9.78 7.18 -40.66
N ASN A 464 -10.04 6.04 -40.04
CA ASN A 464 -11.06 5.90 -39.00
C ASN A 464 -10.70 6.65 -37.70
N ALA A 465 -9.44 6.67 -37.30
CA ALA A 465 -8.98 7.44 -36.15
C ALA A 465 -9.22 8.95 -36.33
N GLY A 466 -8.94 9.46 -37.55
CA GLY A 466 -9.27 10.83 -37.92
C GLY A 466 -10.78 11.12 -37.94
N GLN A 467 -11.57 10.15 -38.39
CA GLN A 467 -13.03 10.26 -38.39
C GLN A 467 -13.62 10.21 -36.97
N LEU A 468 -13.11 9.34 -36.10
CA LEU A 468 -13.55 9.25 -34.68
C LEU A 468 -13.27 10.55 -33.95
N GLN A 469 -12.13 11.18 -34.18
CA GLN A 469 -11.83 12.49 -33.60
C GLN A 469 -12.77 13.58 -34.13
N THR A 470 -13.10 13.53 -35.41
CA THR A 470 -14.07 14.44 -36.05
C THR A 470 -15.49 14.20 -35.51
N ILE A 471 -15.90 12.95 -35.30
CA ILE A 471 -17.20 12.59 -34.74
C ILE A 471 -17.29 13.04 -33.26
N LYS A 472 -16.25 12.84 -32.48
CA LYS A 472 -16.18 13.33 -31.10
C LYS A 472 -16.33 14.86 -31.07
N TYR A 473 -15.57 15.57 -31.88
CA TYR A 473 -15.67 17.02 -32.00
C TYR A 473 -17.07 17.48 -32.44
N GLN A 474 -17.67 16.79 -33.45
CA GLN A 474 -19.04 17.09 -33.90
C GLN A 474 -20.08 16.84 -32.79
N ARG A 475 -19.93 15.76 -32.03
CA ARG A 475 -20.80 15.45 -30.90
C ARG A 475 -20.69 16.50 -29.78
N ASP A 476 -19.48 16.89 -29.42
CA ASP A 476 -19.24 17.90 -28.40
C ASP A 476 -19.80 19.26 -28.84
N ARG A 477 -19.64 19.62 -30.11
CA ARG A 477 -20.24 20.82 -30.71
C ARG A 477 -21.77 20.75 -30.77
N ALA A 478 -22.34 19.58 -31.06
CA ALA A 478 -23.79 19.37 -31.01
C ALA A 478 -24.34 19.53 -29.59
N ASN A 479 -23.62 19.00 -28.59
CA ASN A 479 -23.98 19.18 -27.18
C ASN A 479 -23.90 20.65 -26.73
N ASP A 480 -22.90 21.39 -27.20
CA ASP A 480 -22.80 22.83 -26.93
C ASP A 480 -23.92 23.61 -27.61
N MET A 481 -24.31 23.23 -28.84
CA MET A 481 -25.48 23.84 -29.49
C MET A 481 -26.80 23.54 -28.75
N LEU A 482 -26.95 22.32 -28.19
CA LEU A 482 -28.11 21.98 -27.35
C LEU A 482 -28.13 22.82 -26.07
N LYS A 483 -27.00 23.03 -25.41
CA LYS A 483 -26.94 23.96 -24.27
C LYS A 483 -27.28 25.38 -24.64
N GLN A 484 -26.80 25.88 -25.78
CA GLN A 484 -27.15 27.20 -26.27
C GLN A 484 -28.65 27.31 -26.62
N ALA A 485 -29.25 26.23 -27.14
CA ALA A 485 -30.69 26.20 -27.40
C ALA A 485 -31.50 26.27 -26.08
N ASP A 486 -31.09 25.55 -25.04
CA ASP A 486 -31.71 25.62 -23.70
C ASP A 486 -31.53 27.00 -23.07
N GLU A 487 -30.37 27.62 -23.19
CA GLU A 487 -30.15 29.01 -22.74
C GLU A 487 -31.00 30.00 -23.52
N MET A 488 -31.15 29.79 -24.83
CA MET A 488 -32.06 30.60 -25.67
C MET A 488 -33.52 30.41 -25.26
N ALA A 489 -33.96 29.18 -24.97
CA ALA A 489 -35.30 28.89 -24.47
C ALA A 489 -35.57 29.59 -23.13
N THR A 490 -34.60 29.59 -22.25
CA THR A 490 -34.65 30.29 -20.96
C THR A 490 -34.72 31.81 -21.18
N THR A 491 -33.96 32.36 -22.11
CA THR A 491 -33.97 33.79 -22.47
C THR A 491 -35.32 34.19 -23.05
N ILE A 492 -35.90 33.35 -23.93
CA ILE A 492 -37.26 33.59 -24.48
C ILE A 492 -38.31 33.60 -23.38
N ALA A 493 -38.23 32.68 -22.42
CA ALA A 493 -39.12 32.64 -21.27
C ALA A 493 -39.02 33.92 -20.43
N VAL A 494 -37.81 34.41 -20.19
CA VAL A 494 -37.58 35.70 -19.48
C VAL A 494 -38.12 36.86 -20.28
N LEU A 495 -37.90 36.94 -21.60
CA LEU A 495 -38.44 38.00 -22.46
C LEU A 495 -39.98 37.97 -22.51
N THR A 496 -40.56 36.78 -22.57
CA THR A 496 -42.03 36.62 -22.53
C THR A 496 -42.59 37.12 -21.20
N ARG A 497 -41.93 36.81 -20.09
CA ARG A 497 -42.29 37.31 -18.75
C ARG A 497 -42.14 38.82 -18.68
N MET A 498 -41.08 39.39 -19.22
CA MET A 498 -40.85 40.83 -19.29
C MET A 498 -41.92 41.51 -20.14
N HIS A 499 -42.31 40.94 -21.28
CA HIS A 499 -43.38 41.44 -22.10
C HIS A 499 -44.74 41.44 -21.35
N SER A 500 -45.07 40.37 -20.61
CA SER A 500 -46.27 40.30 -19.80
C SER A 500 -46.30 41.37 -18.69
N LEU A 501 -45.14 41.57 -18.02
CA LEU A 501 -45.00 42.62 -17.00
C LEU A 501 -45.11 44.04 -17.60
N MET A 502 -44.57 44.27 -18.80
CA MET A 502 -44.77 45.57 -19.49
C MET A 502 -46.22 45.80 -19.87
N ALA A 503 -46.95 44.77 -20.33
CA ALA A 503 -48.37 44.87 -20.60
C ALA A 503 -49.21 45.18 -19.35
N GLU A 504 -48.88 44.56 -18.22
CA GLU A 504 -49.47 44.79 -16.93
C GLU A 504 -49.16 46.21 -16.43
N MET A 505 -47.94 46.67 -16.61
CA MET A 505 -47.53 48.04 -16.28
C MET A 505 -48.25 49.06 -17.15
N ALA A 506 -48.43 48.82 -18.46
CA ALA A 506 -49.18 49.68 -19.36
C ALA A 506 -50.64 49.74 -18.97
N SER A 507 -51.29 48.62 -18.61
CA SER A 507 -52.66 48.57 -18.12
C SER A 507 -52.83 49.30 -16.79
N THR A 508 -51.86 49.20 -15.91
CA THR A 508 -51.85 49.88 -14.61
C THR A 508 -51.66 51.40 -14.80
N THR A 509 -50.77 51.79 -15.71
CA THR A 509 -50.60 53.20 -16.07
C THR A 509 -51.84 53.76 -16.68
N HIS A 510 -52.56 53.02 -17.55
CA HIS A 510 -53.81 53.45 -18.14
C HIS A 510 -54.90 53.64 -17.09
N ARG A 511 -54.99 52.74 -16.09
CA ARG A 511 -55.92 52.93 -14.93
C ARG A 511 -55.50 54.13 -14.13
N MET A 512 -54.27 54.37 -13.83
CA MET A 512 -53.79 55.56 -13.11
C MET A 512 -54.10 56.85 -13.83
N VAL A 513 -54.04 56.86 -15.18
CA VAL A 513 -54.50 58.04 -15.97
C VAL A 513 -56.00 58.26 -15.80
N GLY A 514 -56.81 57.17 -15.87
CA GLY A 514 -58.25 57.26 -15.60
C GLY A 514 -58.57 57.77 -14.20
N ASP A 515 -57.90 57.21 -13.17
CA ASP A 515 -58.05 57.62 -11.78
C ASP A 515 -57.64 59.11 -11.58
N THR A 516 -56.68 59.60 -12.37
CA THR A 516 -56.19 60.98 -12.34
C THR A 516 -57.20 61.91 -13.01
N GLU A 517 -57.87 61.47 -14.09
CA GLU A 517 -58.98 62.24 -14.72
C GLU A 517 -60.16 62.29 -13.80
N GLU A 518 -60.56 61.20 -13.14
CA GLU A 518 -61.65 61.17 -12.16
C GLU A 518 -61.34 62.07 -10.94
N MET A 519 -60.09 62.07 -10.45
CA MET A 519 -59.65 62.96 -9.38
C MET A 519 -59.67 64.41 -9.81
N LYS A 520 -59.40 64.72 -11.08
CA LYS A 520 -59.51 66.07 -11.63
C LYS A 520 -60.95 66.51 -11.66
N GLU A 521 -61.86 65.65 -12.12
CA GLU A 521 -63.33 65.94 -12.15
C GLU A 521 -63.85 66.16 -10.74
N ILE A 522 -63.52 65.31 -9.76
CA ILE A 522 -63.90 65.52 -8.34
C ILE A 522 -63.28 66.81 -7.78
N THR A 523 -62.07 67.20 -8.20
CA THR A 523 -61.43 68.44 -7.75
C THR A 523 -62.09 69.64 -8.36
N GLU A 524 -62.59 69.58 -9.60
CA GLU A 524 -63.35 70.63 -10.25
C GLU A 524 -64.72 70.78 -9.59
N GLU A 525 -65.39 69.65 -9.29
CA GLU A 525 -66.65 69.62 -8.59
C GLU A 525 -66.54 70.20 -7.16
N LEU A 526 -65.45 69.84 -6.44
CA LEU A 526 -65.14 70.41 -5.13
C LEU A 526 -64.88 71.90 -5.19
N ARG A 527 -64.19 72.37 -6.24
CA ARG A 527 -63.92 73.79 -6.47
C ARG A 527 -65.22 74.56 -6.67
N ASP A 528 -66.12 73.99 -7.48
CA ASP A 528 -67.43 74.64 -7.75
C ASP A 528 -68.30 74.68 -6.49
N HIS A 529 -68.30 73.59 -5.68
CA HIS A 529 -68.98 73.59 -4.38
C HIS A 529 -68.39 74.58 -3.38
N VAL A 530 -67.06 74.77 -3.38
CA VAL A 530 -66.39 75.79 -2.55
C VAL A 530 -66.75 77.20 -3.04
N ALA A 531 -66.86 77.38 -4.34
CA ALA A 531 -67.31 78.66 -4.90
C ALA A 531 -68.75 78.96 -4.52
N ASP A 532 -69.66 77.97 -4.64
CA ASP A 532 -71.07 78.08 -4.19
C ASP A 532 -71.14 78.38 -2.69
N PHE A 533 -70.21 77.78 -1.88
CA PHE A 533 -70.16 78.07 -0.44
C PHE A 533 -69.69 79.50 -0.16
N ASP A 534 -68.72 80.01 -0.94
CA ASP A 534 -68.28 81.42 -0.81
C ASP A 534 -69.38 82.40 -1.24
N ASP A 535 -70.12 82.08 -2.31
CA ASP A 535 -71.28 82.89 -2.73
C ASP A 535 -72.45 82.83 -1.73
N PHE A 536 -72.60 81.65 -1.05
CA PHE A 536 -73.58 81.56 0.05
C PHE A 536 -73.21 82.43 1.25
N TRP A 537 -71.93 82.51 1.59
CA TRP A 537 -71.45 83.32 2.71
C TRP A 537 -71.28 84.82 2.40
N ARG A 538 -71.17 85.21 1.16
CA ARG A 538 -71.07 86.63 0.76
C ARG A 538 -72.19 87.51 1.27
N PRO A 539 -73.48 87.16 1.15
CA PRO A 539 -74.57 87.96 1.71
C PRO A 539 -74.56 87.94 3.24
N ILE A 540 -74.17 86.77 3.87
CA ILE A 540 -74.14 86.68 5.34
C ILE A 540 -72.99 87.55 5.91
N ARG A 541 -71.84 87.64 5.28
CA ARG A 541 -70.73 88.56 5.66
C ARG A 541 -71.18 90.03 5.58
N SER A 542 -71.99 90.37 4.63
CA SER A 542 -72.50 91.75 4.50
C SER A 542 -73.50 92.18 5.62
N TYR A 543 -74.13 91.19 6.25
CA TYR A 543 -75.04 91.40 7.39
C TYR A 543 -74.34 91.64 8.74
N PHE A 544 -73.07 91.15 8.87
CA PHE A 544 -72.29 91.28 10.11
C PHE A 544 -71.43 92.55 10.15
N TYR A 545 -71.46 93.40 9.10
CA TYR A 545 -70.68 94.66 9.03
C TYR A 545 -71.57 95.90 9.25
N TRP A 546 -72.70 95.73 9.91
CA TRP A 546 -73.49 96.85 10.47
C TRP A 546 -73.73 96.70 11.96
#